data_738c5afa08f5a98ec4e7bb0bc5fd8378
#
_entry.id   738c5afa08f5a98ec4e7bb0bc5fd8378
#
_cell.length_a   1.000
_cell.length_b   1.000
_cell.length_c   1.000
_cell.angle_alpha   90.00
_cell.angle_beta   90.00
_cell.angle_gamma   90.00
#
_symmetry.space_group_name_H-M   'P 1'
#
loop_
_entity.id
_entity.type
_entity.pdbx_description
1 polymer ?
#
loop_
_entity_poly.entity_id
_entity_poly.type
_entity_poly.pdbx_seq_one_letter_code
_entity_poly.pdbx_strand_id
1 'polypeptide(L)'
;METYDAIQMIKFIGAVAVGLGAVGLVAPGLAGIIGFWIVAWIVNVWVARFLGDFARWVVPVIFGLTILLLWEMVVAVYAVPPVILPAPSAIGVTIISAAPVLWTDFAQTILKGAIPGFLIGAGAAFATAIAIDRSPLLQRGLLPIGNFVAALPIVGLAPILVMWFGFDWQSKAAVVVVMVFFPILVNMVAGLQASERMQRDLMATWGASYWQTLLKLRLPAAMPFLFNGLKIASTLALIGAIVAEFFGSPVYGMGFRISTEVGRLGLDMVWAEIAVAALAGSALYGLITLIERWVTFWHPSQRH
;
A
#
# COMPACT_ATOMS: atom_id res chain seq x y z
N MET A 1 -25.93 -0.86 33.53
CA MET A 1 -25.37 -0.50 32.22
C MET A 1 -25.71 -1.54 31.16
N GLU A 2 -25.59 -2.85 31.43
CA GLU A 2 -25.90 -3.93 30.47
C GLU A 2 -27.35 -4.00 29.98
N THR A 3 -28.37 -3.75 30.85
CA THR A 3 -29.78 -3.80 30.46
C THR A 3 -30.20 -2.66 29.53
N TYR A 4 -29.62 -1.45 29.68
CA TYR A 4 -29.90 -0.33 28.80
C TYR A 4 -29.35 -0.57 27.40
N ASP A 5 -28.13 -1.10 27.28
CA ASP A 5 -27.51 -1.49 26.02
C ASP A 5 -28.29 -2.59 25.29
N ALA A 6 -28.83 -3.56 26.02
CA ALA A 6 -29.68 -4.63 25.46
C ALA A 6 -31.00 -4.07 24.87
N ILE A 7 -31.67 -3.12 25.57
CA ILE A 7 -32.90 -2.49 25.10
C ILE A 7 -32.64 -1.64 23.82
N GLN A 8 -31.55 -0.90 23.77
CA GLN A 8 -31.17 -0.13 22.58
C GLN A 8 -30.86 -1.04 21.39
N MET A 9 -30.19 -2.17 21.64
CA MET A 9 -29.91 -3.16 20.61
C MET A 9 -31.17 -3.81 20.06
N ILE A 10 -32.15 -4.14 20.92
CA ILE A 10 -33.46 -4.68 20.50
C ILE A 10 -34.24 -3.68 19.66
N LYS A 11 -34.27 -2.42 20.06
CA LYS A 11 -34.90 -1.32 19.27
C LYS A 11 -34.24 -1.14 17.91
N PHE A 12 -32.90 -1.19 17.87
CA PHE A 12 -32.14 -1.11 16.63
C PHE A 12 -32.45 -2.28 15.70
N ILE A 13 -32.42 -3.53 16.19
CA ILE A 13 -32.78 -4.72 15.43
C ILE A 13 -34.21 -4.63 14.91
N GLY A 14 -35.17 -4.19 15.74
CA GLY A 14 -36.56 -3.99 15.34
C GLY A 14 -36.72 -2.96 14.21
N ALA A 15 -36.08 -1.81 14.33
CA ALA A 15 -36.11 -0.78 13.30
C ALA A 15 -35.50 -1.26 11.96
N VAL A 16 -34.41 -2.01 12.06
CA VAL A 16 -33.74 -2.65 10.90
C VAL A 16 -34.65 -3.69 10.24
N ALA A 17 -35.31 -4.55 11.01
CA ALA A 17 -36.24 -5.55 10.48
C ALA A 17 -37.42 -4.91 9.73
N VAL A 18 -37.98 -3.83 10.27
CA VAL A 18 -39.07 -3.07 9.62
C VAL A 18 -38.56 -2.41 8.34
N GLY A 19 -37.38 -1.78 8.37
CA GLY A 19 -36.75 -1.18 7.18
C GLY A 19 -36.45 -2.20 6.08
N LEU A 20 -35.92 -3.36 6.43
CA LEU A 20 -35.68 -4.48 5.50
C LEU A 20 -36.97 -5.04 4.92
N GLY A 21 -38.04 -5.13 5.72
CA GLY A 21 -39.37 -5.53 5.23
C GLY A 21 -39.93 -4.56 4.17
N ALA A 22 -39.79 -3.26 4.39
CA ALA A 22 -40.20 -2.24 3.43
C ALA A 22 -39.39 -2.29 2.13
N VAL A 23 -38.06 -2.43 2.23
CA VAL A 23 -37.16 -2.56 1.06
C VAL A 23 -37.41 -3.89 0.33
N GLY A 24 -37.71 -4.98 1.06
CA GLY A 24 -38.02 -6.29 0.48
C GLY A 24 -39.27 -6.32 -0.36
N LEU A 25 -40.25 -5.45 -0.10
CA LEU A 25 -41.46 -5.31 -0.92
C LEU A 25 -41.20 -4.63 -2.26
N VAL A 26 -40.21 -3.71 -2.30
CA VAL A 26 -39.90 -2.91 -3.50
C VAL A 26 -38.73 -3.52 -4.31
N ALA A 27 -37.75 -4.06 -3.63
CA ALA A 27 -36.53 -4.61 -4.22
C ALA A 27 -35.99 -5.80 -3.38
N PRO A 28 -36.52 -7.02 -3.58
CA PRO A 28 -36.18 -8.17 -2.75
C PRO A 28 -34.69 -8.53 -2.77
N GLY A 29 -34.01 -8.34 -3.90
CA GLY A 29 -32.57 -8.54 -4.00
C GLY A 29 -31.75 -7.56 -3.14
N LEU A 30 -32.15 -6.30 -3.12
CA LEU A 30 -31.51 -5.26 -2.31
C LEU A 30 -31.73 -5.51 -0.81
N ALA A 31 -32.93 -5.96 -0.42
CA ALA A 31 -33.22 -6.32 0.97
C ALA A 31 -32.34 -7.45 1.48
N GLY A 32 -32.09 -8.47 0.64
CA GLY A 32 -31.18 -9.57 0.96
C GLY A 32 -29.75 -9.10 1.18
N ILE A 33 -29.22 -8.23 0.31
CA ILE A 33 -27.87 -7.67 0.39
C ILE A 33 -27.71 -6.81 1.67
N ILE A 34 -28.67 -5.91 1.95
CA ILE A 34 -28.65 -5.08 3.15
C ILE A 34 -28.77 -5.95 4.41
N GLY A 35 -29.65 -6.95 4.40
CA GLY A 35 -29.81 -7.90 5.51
C GLY A 35 -28.51 -8.64 5.82
N PHE A 36 -27.86 -9.18 4.80
CA PHE A 36 -26.56 -9.84 4.94
C PHE A 36 -25.52 -8.89 5.53
N TRP A 37 -25.42 -7.66 5.02
CA TRP A 37 -24.45 -6.68 5.51
C TRP A 37 -24.66 -6.35 6.99
N ILE A 38 -25.92 -6.17 7.42
CA ILE A 38 -26.26 -5.88 8.82
C ILE A 38 -25.90 -7.07 9.72
N VAL A 39 -26.22 -8.29 9.30
CA VAL A 39 -25.87 -9.50 10.07
C VAL A 39 -24.35 -9.61 10.20
N ALA A 40 -23.61 -9.44 9.12
CA ALA A 40 -22.15 -9.48 9.14
C ALA A 40 -21.57 -8.38 10.04
N TRP A 41 -22.15 -7.17 10.04
CA TRP A 41 -21.74 -6.10 10.93
C TRP A 41 -21.98 -6.44 12.40
N ILE A 42 -23.16 -6.99 12.74
CA ILE A 42 -23.48 -7.47 14.10
C ILE A 42 -22.48 -8.54 14.54
N VAL A 43 -22.16 -9.50 13.66
CA VAL A 43 -21.16 -10.56 13.95
C VAL A 43 -19.79 -9.94 14.23
N ASN A 44 -19.35 -8.98 13.41
CA ASN A 44 -18.06 -8.29 13.63
C ASN A 44 -18.02 -7.56 14.99
N VAL A 45 -19.09 -6.84 15.35
CA VAL A 45 -19.21 -6.16 16.65
C VAL A 45 -19.18 -7.16 17.80
N TRP A 46 -19.89 -8.29 17.65
CA TRP A 46 -19.91 -9.35 18.65
C TRP A 46 -18.52 -9.98 18.84
N VAL A 47 -17.86 -10.35 17.74
CA VAL A 47 -16.48 -10.88 17.75
C VAL A 47 -15.51 -9.90 18.40
N ALA A 48 -15.60 -8.61 18.06
CA ALA A 48 -14.75 -7.57 18.65
C ALA A 48 -14.92 -7.46 20.18
N ARG A 49 -16.13 -7.71 20.69
CA ARG A 49 -16.43 -7.65 22.15
C ARG A 49 -15.97 -8.89 22.93
N PHE A 50 -16.10 -10.08 22.32
CA PHE A 50 -15.97 -11.33 23.06
C PHE A 50 -14.65 -12.09 22.84
N LEU A 51 -13.90 -11.81 21.75
CA LEU A 51 -12.65 -12.50 21.44
C LEU A 51 -11.38 -11.84 22.00
N GLY A 52 -11.48 -10.74 22.76
CA GLY A 52 -10.31 -10.09 23.37
C GLY A 52 -9.17 -9.83 22.37
N ASP A 53 -7.96 -10.22 22.72
CA ASP A 53 -6.78 -10.02 21.87
C ASP A 53 -6.84 -10.73 20.50
N PHE A 54 -7.63 -11.81 20.40
CA PHE A 54 -7.79 -12.54 19.14
C PHE A 54 -8.63 -11.75 18.13
N ALA A 55 -9.51 -10.85 18.60
CA ALA A 55 -10.37 -10.03 17.77
C ALA A 55 -9.56 -9.17 16.76
N ARG A 56 -8.38 -8.71 17.13
CA ARG A 56 -7.50 -7.91 16.25
C ARG A 56 -7.11 -8.62 14.93
N TRP A 57 -7.11 -9.96 14.92
CA TRP A 57 -6.81 -10.76 13.73
C TRP A 57 -8.07 -11.24 13.02
N VAL A 58 -9.09 -11.61 13.80
CA VAL A 58 -10.32 -12.24 13.29
C VAL A 58 -11.25 -11.20 12.66
N VAL A 59 -11.43 -10.03 13.28
CA VAL A 59 -12.32 -8.97 12.78
C VAL A 59 -11.95 -8.51 11.37
N PRO A 60 -10.67 -8.18 11.03
CA PRO A 60 -10.31 -7.81 9.67
C PRO A 60 -10.57 -8.91 8.64
N VAL A 61 -10.37 -10.17 9.01
CA VAL A 61 -10.62 -11.32 8.12
C VAL A 61 -12.11 -11.46 7.83
N ILE A 62 -12.96 -11.44 8.88
CA ILE A 62 -14.42 -11.50 8.71
C ILE A 62 -14.91 -10.32 7.87
N PHE A 63 -14.40 -9.12 8.14
CA PHE A 63 -14.77 -7.92 7.39
C PHE A 63 -14.37 -8.02 5.92
N GLY A 64 -13.16 -8.48 5.61
CA GLY A 64 -12.70 -8.73 4.25
C GLY A 64 -13.55 -9.76 3.52
N LEU A 65 -13.85 -10.89 4.16
CA LEU A 65 -14.75 -11.92 3.61
C LEU A 65 -16.17 -11.37 3.39
N THR A 66 -16.68 -10.54 4.31
CA THR A 66 -17.98 -9.88 4.15
C THR A 66 -18.03 -9.02 2.89
N ILE A 67 -16.97 -8.23 2.62
CA ILE A 67 -16.90 -7.40 1.40
C ILE A 67 -16.89 -8.28 0.14
N LEU A 68 -16.11 -9.36 0.12
CA LEU A 68 -16.05 -10.27 -1.03
C LEU A 68 -17.40 -10.96 -1.28
N LEU A 69 -18.08 -11.41 -0.21
CA LEU A 69 -19.39 -12.02 -0.32
C LEU A 69 -20.46 -11.01 -0.75
N LEU A 70 -20.42 -9.77 -0.24
CA LEU A 70 -21.30 -8.70 -0.72
C LEU A 70 -21.11 -8.42 -2.20
N TRP A 71 -19.86 -8.36 -2.66
CA TRP A 71 -19.56 -8.20 -4.08
C TRP A 71 -20.13 -9.37 -4.90
N GLU A 72 -19.89 -10.61 -4.49
CA GLU A 72 -20.47 -11.81 -5.13
C GLU A 72 -21.98 -11.72 -5.21
N MET A 73 -22.65 -11.37 -4.09
CA MET A 73 -24.12 -11.22 -4.03
C MET A 73 -24.64 -10.13 -4.98
N VAL A 74 -23.95 -8.97 -5.04
CA VAL A 74 -24.35 -7.88 -5.94
C VAL A 74 -24.27 -8.33 -7.40
N VAL A 75 -23.18 -8.97 -7.79
CA VAL A 75 -22.99 -9.47 -9.16
C VAL A 75 -24.05 -10.53 -9.51
N ALA A 76 -24.34 -11.46 -8.59
CA ALA A 76 -25.32 -12.53 -8.80
C ALA A 76 -26.77 -12.00 -8.85
N VAL A 77 -27.17 -11.14 -7.90
CA VAL A 77 -28.54 -10.63 -7.77
C VAL A 77 -28.91 -9.71 -8.96
N TYR A 78 -27.98 -8.85 -9.37
CA TYR A 78 -28.24 -7.93 -10.48
C TYR A 78 -27.80 -8.46 -11.84
N ALA A 79 -27.34 -9.72 -11.90
CA ALA A 79 -26.83 -10.35 -13.13
C ALA A 79 -25.84 -9.44 -13.88
N VAL A 80 -24.91 -8.83 -13.13
CA VAL A 80 -23.94 -7.89 -13.70
C VAL A 80 -23.06 -8.61 -14.72
N PRO A 81 -22.97 -8.11 -15.96
CA PRO A 81 -22.13 -8.76 -16.96
C PRO A 81 -20.66 -8.82 -16.51
N PRO A 82 -19.95 -9.95 -16.70
CA PRO A 82 -18.53 -10.10 -16.31
C PRO A 82 -17.61 -9.06 -16.95
N VAL A 83 -17.99 -8.54 -18.13
CA VAL A 83 -17.28 -7.46 -18.82
C VAL A 83 -17.41 -6.08 -18.14
N ILE A 84 -18.27 -5.94 -17.14
CA ILE A 84 -18.41 -4.72 -16.31
C ILE A 84 -17.76 -4.97 -14.95
N LEU A 85 -18.16 -6.06 -14.29
CA LEU A 85 -17.65 -6.43 -12.97
C LEU A 85 -17.72 -7.96 -12.80
N PRO A 86 -16.58 -8.67 -12.86
CA PRO A 86 -16.55 -10.10 -12.62
C PRO A 86 -16.82 -10.41 -11.13
N ALA A 87 -17.40 -11.58 -10.87
CA ALA A 87 -17.60 -12.07 -9.52
C ALA A 87 -16.26 -12.48 -8.88
N PRO A 88 -16.06 -12.28 -7.56
CA PRO A 88 -14.89 -12.77 -6.85
C PRO A 88 -14.56 -14.25 -7.08
N SER A 89 -15.57 -15.10 -7.18
CA SER A 89 -15.41 -16.52 -7.52
C SER A 89 -14.77 -16.73 -8.90
N ALA A 90 -15.20 -15.98 -9.92
CA ALA A 90 -14.63 -16.03 -11.27
C ALA A 90 -13.17 -15.55 -11.26
N ILE A 91 -12.87 -14.46 -10.54
CA ILE A 91 -11.50 -13.97 -10.35
C ILE A 91 -10.63 -15.05 -9.69
N GLY A 92 -11.14 -15.73 -8.67
CA GLY A 92 -10.42 -16.84 -8.00
C GLY A 92 -10.09 -17.99 -8.95
N VAL A 93 -11.02 -18.36 -9.82
CA VAL A 93 -10.79 -19.37 -10.89
C VAL A 93 -9.72 -18.91 -11.85
N THR A 94 -9.76 -17.63 -12.27
CA THR A 94 -8.76 -17.04 -13.19
C THR A 94 -7.37 -17.01 -12.53
N ILE A 95 -7.26 -16.66 -11.24
CA ILE A 95 -5.97 -16.69 -10.51
C ILE A 95 -5.36 -18.10 -10.57
N ILE A 96 -6.15 -19.14 -10.37
CA ILE A 96 -5.67 -20.52 -10.37
C ILE A 96 -5.31 -20.98 -11.77
N SER A 97 -6.19 -20.76 -12.74
CA SER A 97 -6.01 -21.25 -14.12
C SER A 97 -4.90 -20.49 -14.88
N ALA A 98 -4.75 -19.20 -14.64
CA ALA A 98 -3.74 -18.36 -15.25
C ALA A 98 -2.47 -18.18 -14.39
N ALA A 99 -2.27 -18.97 -13.33
CA ALA A 99 -1.15 -18.83 -12.41
C ALA A 99 0.25 -18.74 -13.08
N PRO A 100 0.58 -19.50 -14.16
CA PRO A 100 1.87 -19.34 -14.84
C PRO A 100 2.05 -17.97 -15.51
N VAL A 101 0.96 -17.41 -16.04
CA VAL A 101 0.96 -16.07 -16.68
C VAL A 101 1.13 -15.02 -15.61
N LEU A 102 0.31 -15.06 -14.55
CA LEU A 102 0.40 -14.14 -13.39
C LEU A 102 1.79 -14.16 -12.74
N TRP A 103 2.42 -15.33 -12.65
CA TRP A 103 3.80 -15.44 -12.14
C TRP A 103 4.81 -14.75 -13.06
N THR A 104 4.68 -14.92 -14.37
CA THR A 104 5.57 -14.27 -15.35
C THR A 104 5.45 -12.75 -15.28
N ASP A 105 4.20 -12.24 -15.22
CA ASP A 105 3.91 -10.82 -15.13
C ASP A 105 4.36 -10.25 -13.76
N PHE A 106 4.11 -10.96 -12.67
CA PHE A 106 4.66 -10.64 -11.34
C PHE A 106 6.19 -10.53 -11.34
N ALA A 107 6.88 -11.53 -11.91
CA ALA A 107 8.34 -11.54 -11.95
C ALA A 107 8.89 -10.35 -12.75
N GLN A 108 8.24 -10.00 -13.85
CA GLN A 108 8.63 -8.87 -14.68
C GLN A 108 8.42 -7.53 -13.96
N THR A 109 7.22 -7.30 -13.40
CA THR A 109 6.85 -6.05 -12.76
C THR A 109 7.55 -5.88 -11.42
N ILE A 110 7.49 -6.91 -10.55
CA ILE A 110 7.96 -6.79 -9.17
C ILE A 110 9.45 -7.07 -9.06
N LEU A 111 9.89 -8.27 -9.49
CA LEU A 111 11.27 -8.69 -9.24
C LEU A 111 12.27 -7.94 -10.11
N LYS A 112 11.94 -7.64 -11.36
CA LYS A 112 12.84 -6.96 -12.29
C LYS A 112 12.64 -5.45 -12.33
N GLY A 113 11.42 -4.94 -12.14
CA GLY A 113 11.09 -3.51 -12.21
C GLY A 113 11.05 -2.83 -10.84
N ALA A 114 10.08 -3.17 -10.02
CA ALA A 114 9.78 -2.47 -8.76
C ALA A 114 10.89 -2.60 -7.72
N ILE A 115 11.37 -3.82 -7.44
CA ILE A 115 12.39 -4.06 -6.42
C ILE A 115 13.73 -3.38 -6.76
N PRO A 116 14.33 -3.54 -7.95
CA PRO A 116 15.56 -2.84 -8.29
C PRO A 116 15.39 -1.31 -8.25
N GLY A 117 14.30 -0.78 -8.80
CA GLY A 117 14.01 0.65 -8.76
C GLY A 117 13.86 1.17 -7.32
N PHE A 118 13.17 0.43 -6.46
CA PHE A 118 13.03 0.75 -5.04
C PHE A 118 14.37 0.78 -4.31
N LEU A 119 15.21 -0.24 -4.50
CA LEU A 119 16.53 -0.32 -3.85
C LEU A 119 17.47 0.79 -4.33
N ILE A 120 17.52 1.05 -5.63
CA ILE A 120 18.33 2.14 -6.21
C ILE A 120 17.82 3.50 -5.70
N GLY A 121 16.51 3.75 -5.75
CA GLY A 121 15.91 5.00 -5.31
C GLY A 121 16.08 5.24 -3.80
N ALA A 122 15.90 4.20 -2.99
CA ALA A 122 16.09 4.27 -1.54
C ALA A 122 17.56 4.53 -1.17
N GLY A 123 18.50 3.83 -1.80
CA GLY A 123 19.93 4.03 -1.60
C GLY A 123 20.38 5.42 -2.01
N ALA A 124 19.93 5.91 -3.18
CA ALA A 124 20.20 7.26 -3.64
C ALA A 124 19.63 8.33 -2.71
N ALA A 125 18.37 8.17 -2.25
CA ALA A 125 17.73 9.08 -1.31
C ALA A 125 18.47 9.14 0.02
N PHE A 126 18.86 7.98 0.56
CA PHE A 126 19.62 7.88 1.80
C PHE A 126 20.98 8.60 1.68
N ALA A 127 21.74 8.33 0.62
CA ALA A 127 23.03 8.97 0.37
C ALA A 127 22.88 10.50 0.21
N THR A 128 21.86 10.93 -0.54
CA THR A 128 21.54 12.35 -0.75
C THR A 128 21.12 13.03 0.57
N ALA A 129 20.35 12.37 1.42
CA ALA A 129 19.99 12.92 2.74
C ALA A 129 21.20 13.20 3.62
N ILE A 130 22.20 12.31 3.63
CA ILE A 130 23.46 12.53 4.35
C ILE A 130 24.25 13.71 3.74
N ALA A 131 24.28 13.82 2.41
CA ALA A 131 24.94 14.93 1.72
C ALA A 131 24.27 16.29 2.04
N ILE A 132 22.94 16.34 2.03
CA ILE A 132 22.13 17.50 2.40
C ILE A 132 22.40 17.89 3.86
N ASP A 133 22.45 16.92 4.75
CA ASP A 133 22.70 17.16 6.17
C ASP A 133 24.05 17.84 6.41
N ARG A 134 25.04 17.53 5.61
CA ARG A 134 26.39 18.11 5.71
C ARG A 134 26.53 19.49 5.06
N SER A 135 25.64 19.86 4.14
CA SER A 135 25.74 21.08 3.35
C SER A 135 24.47 21.93 3.39
N PRO A 136 24.49 23.08 4.10
CA PRO A 136 23.36 24.01 4.12
C PRO A 136 22.94 24.50 2.70
N LEU A 137 23.88 24.55 1.76
CA LEU A 137 23.60 24.91 0.37
C LEU A 137 22.70 23.84 -0.30
N LEU A 138 23.04 22.55 -0.14
CA LEU A 138 22.25 21.46 -0.67
C LEU A 138 20.87 21.39 -0.01
N GLN A 139 20.78 21.63 1.29
CA GLN A 139 19.51 21.68 2.00
C GLN A 139 18.57 22.74 1.44
N ARG A 140 19.06 23.96 1.21
CA ARG A 140 18.26 25.07 0.67
C ARG A 140 17.90 24.90 -0.79
N GLY A 141 18.72 24.21 -1.57
CA GLY A 141 18.52 24.00 -3.01
C GLY A 141 17.71 22.75 -3.33
N LEU A 142 18.09 21.59 -2.79
CA LEU A 142 17.49 20.30 -3.20
C LEU A 142 16.10 20.05 -2.63
N LEU A 143 15.77 20.52 -1.42
CA LEU A 143 14.44 20.26 -0.85
C LEU A 143 13.31 20.93 -1.63
N PRO A 144 13.41 22.21 -2.04
CA PRO A 144 12.39 22.82 -2.91
C PRO A 144 12.26 22.14 -4.27
N ILE A 145 13.39 21.76 -4.89
CA ILE A 145 13.41 21.02 -6.17
C ILE A 145 12.75 19.65 -5.97
N GLY A 146 13.03 18.99 -4.84
CA GLY A 146 12.41 17.73 -4.47
C GLY A 146 10.89 17.80 -4.42
N ASN A 147 10.37 18.80 -3.75
CA ASN A 147 8.92 19.02 -3.66
C ASN A 147 8.30 19.27 -5.05
N PHE A 148 8.98 20.00 -5.91
CA PHE A 148 8.54 20.24 -7.29
C PHE A 148 8.51 18.94 -8.10
N VAL A 149 9.58 18.13 -8.05
CA VAL A 149 9.65 16.86 -8.79
C VAL A 149 8.62 15.84 -8.25
N ALA A 150 8.40 15.80 -6.94
CA ALA A 150 7.37 14.95 -6.34
C ALA A 150 5.94 15.32 -6.78
N ALA A 151 5.71 16.56 -7.18
CA ALA A 151 4.41 17.02 -7.69
C ALA A 151 4.23 16.74 -9.20
N LEU A 152 5.27 16.30 -9.92
CA LEU A 152 5.15 16.01 -11.36
C LEU A 152 4.24 14.78 -11.58
N PRO A 153 3.29 14.87 -12.52
CA PRO A 153 2.42 13.74 -12.84
C PRO A 153 3.22 12.61 -13.49
N ILE A 154 3.34 11.49 -12.77
CA ILE A 154 4.13 10.34 -13.23
C ILE A 154 3.68 9.81 -14.60
N VAL A 155 2.37 9.91 -14.90
CA VAL A 155 1.79 9.49 -16.18
C VAL A 155 2.41 10.28 -17.35
N GLY A 156 2.81 11.54 -17.12
CA GLY A 156 3.50 12.34 -18.12
C GLY A 156 5.00 12.03 -18.24
N LEU A 157 5.64 11.61 -17.13
CA LEU A 157 7.07 11.28 -17.13
C LEU A 157 7.37 9.87 -17.61
N ALA A 158 6.48 8.91 -17.34
CA ALA A 158 6.70 7.51 -17.67
C ALA A 158 7.02 7.28 -19.17
N PRO A 159 6.28 7.84 -20.15
CA PRO A 159 6.62 7.69 -21.57
C PRO A 159 8.04 8.18 -21.91
N ILE A 160 8.45 9.29 -21.31
CA ILE A 160 9.78 9.88 -21.54
C ILE A 160 10.87 8.95 -21.02
N LEU A 161 10.69 8.42 -19.81
CA LEU A 161 11.65 7.48 -19.23
C LEU A 161 11.69 6.15 -20.00
N VAL A 162 10.56 5.70 -20.54
CA VAL A 162 10.52 4.52 -21.41
C VAL A 162 11.27 4.80 -22.73
N MET A 163 11.14 5.98 -23.31
CA MET A 163 11.90 6.37 -24.51
C MET A 163 13.42 6.42 -24.25
N TRP A 164 13.85 6.88 -23.08
CA TRP A 164 15.26 7.01 -22.74
C TRP A 164 15.92 5.68 -22.36
N PHE A 165 15.23 4.84 -21.61
CA PHE A 165 15.78 3.60 -21.03
C PHE A 165 15.31 2.33 -21.74
N GLY A 166 14.41 2.44 -22.74
CA GLY A 166 13.90 1.30 -23.51
C GLY A 166 12.70 0.59 -22.85
N PHE A 167 12.27 -0.48 -23.48
CA PHE A 167 11.05 -1.21 -23.08
C PHE A 167 11.26 -2.30 -22.02
N ASP A 168 12.49 -2.55 -21.59
CA ASP A 168 12.82 -3.57 -20.62
C ASP A 168 12.75 -3.03 -19.17
N TRP A 169 13.29 -3.73 -18.21
CA TRP A 169 13.22 -3.44 -16.77
C TRP A 169 13.80 -2.09 -16.37
N GLN A 170 14.79 -1.56 -17.12
CA GLN A 170 15.49 -0.32 -16.80
C GLN A 170 14.56 0.89 -16.76
N SER A 171 13.63 0.99 -17.70
CA SER A 171 12.64 2.09 -17.72
C SER A 171 11.69 2.03 -16.53
N LYS A 172 11.23 0.82 -16.15
CA LYS A 172 10.38 0.60 -14.98
C LYS A 172 11.14 0.99 -13.71
N ALA A 173 12.36 0.53 -13.58
CA ALA A 173 13.22 0.90 -12.46
C ALA A 173 13.46 2.41 -12.40
N ALA A 174 13.68 3.09 -13.52
CA ALA A 174 13.86 4.54 -13.57
C ALA A 174 12.61 5.29 -13.09
N VAL A 175 11.41 4.89 -13.54
CA VAL A 175 10.15 5.46 -13.06
C VAL A 175 9.99 5.25 -11.56
N VAL A 176 10.27 4.04 -11.07
CA VAL A 176 10.22 3.73 -9.64
C VAL A 176 11.20 4.58 -8.85
N VAL A 177 12.45 4.72 -9.31
CA VAL A 177 13.45 5.58 -8.65
C VAL A 177 12.93 7.00 -8.47
N VAL A 178 12.35 7.60 -9.51
CA VAL A 178 11.79 8.97 -9.42
C VAL A 178 10.68 9.05 -8.38
N MET A 179 9.80 8.04 -8.34
CA MET A 179 8.66 8.04 -7.40
C MET A 179 9.06 7.82 -5.94
N VAL A 180 10.05 6.98 -5.66
CA VAL A 180 10.41 6.59 -4.29
C VAL A 180 11.45 7.52 -3.67
N PHE A 181 12.27 8.16 -4.49
CA PHE A 181 13.41 8.97 -4.05
C PHE A 181 13.00 10.08 -3.09
N PHE A 182 12.06 10.94 -3.49
CA PHE A 182 11.69 12.11 -2.70
C PHE A 182 10.98 11.80 -1.39
N PRO A 183 9.99 10.89 -1.33
CA PRO A 183 9.38 10.49 -0.06
C PRO A 183 10.40 9.97 0.95
N ILE A 184 11.37 9.17 0.52
CA ILE A 184 12.42 8.66 1.39
C ILE A 184 13.38 9.79 1.80
N LEU A 185 13.79 10.63 0.85
CA LEU A 185 14.70 11.76 1.10
C LEU A 185 14.14 12.70 2.17
N VAL A 186 12.89 13.14 2.02
CA VAL A 186 12.26 14.09 2.95
C VAL A 186 12.11 13.48 4.34
N ASN A 187 11.67 12.23 4.44
CA ASN A 187 11.58 11.53 5.72
C ASN A 187 12.96 11.36 6.38
N MET A 188 13.97 10.97 5.61
CA MET A 188 15.32 10.79 6.14
C MET A 188 15.94 12.10 6.64
N VAL A 189 15.79 13.20 5.88
CA VAL A 189 16.27 14.54 6.30
C VAL A 189 15.56 14.98 7.58
N ALA A 190 14.23 14.81 7.68
CA ALA A 190 13.48 15.09 8.89
C ALA A 190 13.97 14.23 10.07
N GLY A 191 14.23 12.96 9.84
CA GLY A 191 14.76 12.03 10.86
C GLY A 191 16.15 12.43 11.35
N LEU A 192 17.06 12.84 10.47
CA LEU A 192 18.39 13.32 10.88
C LEU A 192 18.33 14.59 11.74
N GLN A 193 17.26 15.37 11.64
CA GLN A 193 17.03 16.57 12.46
C GLN A 193 16.27 16.29 13.75
N ALA A 194 15.67 15.12 13.92
CA ALA A 194 14.83 14.77 15.06
C ALA A 194 15.59 14.55 16.38
N SER A 195 16.92 14.37 16.34
CA SER A 195 17.74 14.29 17.57
C SER A 195 17.66 15.58 18.39
N GLU A 196 17.57 15.47 19.72
CA GLU A 196 17.50 16.63 20.62
C GLU A 196 18.77 17.48 20.57
N ARG A 197 18.59 18.81 20.68
CA ARG A 197 19.71 19.74 20.69
C ARG A 197 20.70 19.44 21.85
N MET A 198 20.18 19.16 23.04
CA MET A 198 20.98 18.84 24.21
C MET A 198 21.86 17.60 23.99
N GLN A 199 21.34 16.57 23.31
CA GLN A 199 22.11 15.36 22.97
C GLN A 199 23.27 15.69 21.99
N ARG A 200 23.01 16.55 21.00
CA ARG A 200 24.05 17.00 20.05
C ARG A 200 25.12 17.85 20.72
N ASP A 201 24.71 18.74 21.65
CA ASP A 201 25.63 19.59 22.42
C ASP A 201 26.51 18.72 23.37
N LEU A 202 25.94 17.67 23.96
CA LEU A 202 26.70 16.70 24.74
C LEU A 202 27.76 15.97 23.88
N MET A 203 27.40 15.52 22.69
CA MET A 203 28.36 14.91 21.76
C MET A 203 29.49 15.89 21.39
N ALA A 204 29.17 17.16 21.18
CA ALA A 204 30.15 18.20 20.88
C ALA A 204 31.08 18.44 22.09
N THR A 205 30.56 18.45 23.31
CA THR A 205 31.35 18.58 24.56
C THR A 205 32.36 17.43 24.71
N TRP A 206 32.04 16.23 24.26
CA TRP A 206 32.95 15.07 24.26
C TRP A 206 33.91 15.07 23.05
N GLY A 207 33.92 16.12 22.24
CA GLY A 207 34.79 16.23 21.07
C GLY A 207 34.44 15.27 19.95
N ALA A 208 33.19 14.77 19.87
CA ALA A 208 32.76 13.84 18.85
C ALA A 208 32.80 14.49 17.45
N SER A 209 33.39 13.80 16.49
CA SER A 209 33.38 14.21 15.10
C SER A 209 31.98 14.14 14.48
N TYR A 210 31.80 14.80 13.32
CA TYR A 210 30.53 14.70 12.56
C TYR A 210 30.08 13.24 12.34
N TRP A 211 30.98 12.38 11.89
CA TRP A 211 30.66 10.98 11.62
C TRP A 211 30.32 10.19 12.89
N GLN A 212 30.97 10.47 13.99
CA GLN A 212 30.65 9.86 15.28
C GLN A 212 29.26 10.27 15.75
N THR A 213 28.93 11.58 15.64
CA THR A 213 27.59 12.08 16.00
C THR A 213 26.53 11.53 15.04
N LEU A 214 26.82 11.45 13.74
CA LEU A 214 25.91 10.89 12.75
C LEU A 214 25.61 9.42 13.08
N LEU A 215 26.62 8.56 13.18
CA LEU A 215 26.44 7.12 13.31
C LEU A 215 25.91 6.70 14.68
N LYS A 216 26.33 7.39 15.78
CA LYS A 216 25.98 6.98 17.14
C LYS A 216 24.73 7.64 17.70
N LEU A 217 24.33 8.80 17.18
CA LEU A 217 23.18 9.54 17.69
C LEU A 217 22.11 9.77 16.60
N ARG A 218 22.47 10.45 15.53
CA ARG A 218 21.49 10.98 14.59
C ARG A 218 20.91 9.91 13.65
N LEU A 219 21.72 8.98 13.18
CA LEU A 219 21.27 7.89 12.34
C LEU A 219 20.32 6.93 13.09
N PRO A 220 20.64 6.47 14.32
CA PRO A 220 19.67 5.72 15.13
C PRO A 220 18.37 6.49 15.36
N ALA A 221 18.43 7.79 15.68
CA ALA A 221 17.24 8.61 15.87
C ALA A 221 16.41 8.78 14.57
N ALA A 222 17.06 8.73 13.41
CA ALA A 222 16.42 8.86 12.10
C ALA A 222 15.77 7.54 11.59
N MET A 223 16.10 6.38 12.16
CA MET A 223 15.59 5.08 11.68
C MET A 223 14.05 5.02 11.57
N PRO A 224 13.25 5.41 12.57
CA PRO A 224 11.79 5.37 12.46
C PRO A 224 11.27 6.22 11.28
N PHE A 225 11.88 7.36 11.01
CA PHE A 225 11.54 8.23 9.88
C PHE A 225 11.92 7.59 8.55
N LEU A 226 13.11 6.99 8.46
CA LEU A 226 13.53 6.25 7.28
C LEU A 226 12.54 5.13 6.95
N PHE A 227 12.17 4.31 7.93
CA PHE A 227 11.21 3.23 7.71
C PHE A 227 9.82 3.74 7.36
N ASN A 228 9.39 4.88 7.89
CA ASN A 228 8.16 5.53 7.44
C ASN A 228 8.23 5.91 5.95
N GLY A 229 9.34 6.52 5.53
CA GLY A 229 9.59 6.82 4.11
C GLY A 229 9.63 5.58 3.23
N LEU A 230 10.28 4.50 3.68
CA LEU A 230 10.35 3.22 2.96
C LEU A 230 8.96 2.56 2.81
N LYS A 231 8.11 2.61 3.84
CA LYS A 231 6.73 2.11 3.77
C LYS A 231 5.89 2.87 2.75
N ILE A 232 5.96 4.19 2.73
CA ILE A 232 5.29 5.00 1.70
C ILE A 232 5.84 4.65 0.31
N ALA A 233 7.15 4.58 0.18
CA ALA A 233 7.83 4.29 -1.07
C ALA A 233 7.53 2.88 -1.61
N SER A 234 7.25 1.89 -0.77
CA SER A 234 6.94 0.54 -1.21
C SER A 234 5.66 0.46 -2.05
N THR A 235 4.64 1.21 -1.67
CA THR A 235 3.39 1.32 -2.46
C THR A 235 3.60 2.11 -3.73
N LEU A 236 4.36 3.20 -3.67
CA LEU A 236 4.70 4.01 -4.84
C LEU A 236 5.56 3.24 -5.85
N ALA A 237 6.45 2.36 -5.40
CA ALA A 237 7.27 1.52 -6.27
C ALA A 237 6.41 0.59 -7.13
N LEU A 238 5.40 -0.04 -6.54
CA LEU A 238 4.46 -0.90 -7.27
C LEU A 238 3.65 -0.10 -8.30
N ILE A 239 3.07 1.02 -7.87
CA ILE A 239 2.31 1.91 -8.77
C ILE A 239 3.19 2.39 -9.92
N GLY A 240 4.42 2.82 -9.63
CA GLY A 240 5.37 3.30 -10.63
C GLY A 240 5.74 2.24 -11.68
N ALA A 241 6.00 1.02 -11.26
CA ALA A 241 6.31 -0.08 -12.16
C ALA A 241 5.12 -0.41 -13.07
N ILE A 242 3.90 -0.55 -12.52
CA ILE A 242 2.68 -0.82 -13.29
C ILE A 242 2.38 0.31 -14.29
N VAL A 243 2.47 1.57 -13.85
CA VAL A 243 2.22 2.73 -14.73
C VAL A 243 3.25 2.81 -15.85
N ALA A 244 4.53 2.52 -15.58
CA ALA A 244 5.55 2.50 -16.62
C ALA A 244 5.26 1.44 -17.69
N GLU A 245 4.72 0.30 -17.32
CA GLU A 245 4.36 -0.78 -18.24
C GLU A 245 3.19 -0.44 -19.16
N PHE A 246 2.31 0.48 -18.79
CA PHE A 246 1.24 0.96 -19.69
C PHE A 246 1.79 1.67 -20.93
N PHE A 247 2.97 2.27 -20.83
CA PHE A 247 3.57 3.03 -21.93
C PHE A 247 4.62 2.26 -22.72
N GLY A 248 5.03 1.11 -22.21
CA GLY A 248 5.97 0.25 -22.91
C GLY A 248 6.47 -0.90 -22.05
N SER A 249 6.22 -2.09 -22.50
CA SER A 249 6.70 -3.32 -21.89
C SER A 249 7.07 -4.30 -22.98
N PRO A 250 8.05 -5.21 -22.79
CA PRO A 250 8.04 -6.47 -23.51
C PRO A 250 6.71 -7.16 -23.19
N VAL A 251 6.25 -8.07 -24.01
CA VAL A 251 4.93 -8.71 -23.99
C VAL A 251 4.47 -9.29 -22.62
N TYR A 252 5.15 -8.94 -21.53
CA TYR A 252 4.95 -9.42 -20.16
C TYR A 252 4.93 -8.24 -19.16
N GLY A 253 4.25 -8.45 -18.05
CA GLY A 253 4.15 -7.52 -16.93
C GLY A 253 2.72 -7.21 -16.56
N MET A 254 2.49 -6.96 -15.27
CA MET A 254 1.16 -6.75 -14.71
C MET A 254 0.45 -5.54 -15.35
N GLY A 255 1.17 -4.42 -15.53
CA GLY A 255 0.62 -3.24 -16.17
C GLY A 255 0.32 -3.47 -17.65
N PHE A 256 1.19 -4.14 -18.38
CA PHE A 256 0.96 -4.52 -19.76
C PHE A 256 -0.27 -5.45 -19.89
N ARG A 257 -0.38 -6.45 -19.00
CA ARG A 257 -1.52 -7.38 -18.97
C ARG A 257 -2.82 -6.64 -18.71
N ILE A 258 -2.87 -5.81 -17.67
CA ILE A 258 -4.04 -5.00 -17.33
C ILE A 258 -4.47 -4.16 -18.55
N SER A 259 -3.55 -3.43 -19.18
CA SER A 259 -3.85 -2.57 -20.33
C SER A 259 -4.41 -3.38 -21.52
N THR A 260 -3.82 -4.54 -21.79
CA THR A 260 -4.22 -5.39 -22.91
C THR A 260 -5.59 -6.06 -22.67
N GLU A 261 -5.81 -6.58 -21.46
CA GLU A 261 -7.05 -7.29 -21.13
C GLU A 261 -8.24 -6.34 -20.95
N VAL A 262 -8.02 -5.09 -20.50
CA VAL A 262 -9.05 -4.04 -20.56
C VAL A 262 -9.52 -3.83 -22.00
N GLY A 263 -8.59 -3.75 -22.95
CA GLY A 263 -8.93 -3.62 -24.39
C GLY A 263 -9.67 -4.83 -24.97
N ARG A 264 -9.51 -6.01 -24.37
CA ARG A 264 -10.17 -7.27 -24.75
C ARG A 264 -11.45 -7.57 -23.98
N LEU A 265 -11.82 -6.71 -23.02
CA LEU A 265 -12.92 -6.91 -22.07
C LEU A 265 -12.74 -8.14 -21.15
N GLY A 266 -11.50 -8.59 -20.95
CA GLY A 266 -11.10 -9.69 -20.05
C GLY A 266 -10.92 -9.21 -18.61
N LEU A 267 -11.97 -8.66 -18.00
CA LEU A 267 -11.88 -8.03 -16.69
C LEU A 267 -11.59 -9.01 -15.54
N ASP A 268 -11.88 -10.29 -15.71
CA ASP A 268 -11.49 -11.34 -14.76
C ASP A 268 -9.97 -11.45 -14.62
N MET A 269 -9.23 -11.36 -15.73
CA MET A 269 -7.77 -11.31 -15.72
C MET A 269 -7.24 -9.98 -15.17
N VAL A 270 -7.88 -8.85 -15.50
CA VAL A 270 -7.51 -7.54 -14.92
C VAL A 270 -7.61 -7.55 -13.41
N TRP A 271 -8.71 -8.07 -12.85
CA TRP A 271 -8.89 -8.16 -11.40
C TRP A 271 -7.96 -9.19 -10.75
N ALA A 272 -7.62 -10.28 -11.46
CA ALA A 272 -6.62 -11.23 -11.00
C ALA A 272 -5.23 -10.57 -10.85
N GLU A 273 -4.80 -9.79 -11.84
CA GLU A 273 -3.55 -9.01 -11.76
C GLU A 273 -3.57 -7.97 -10.64
N ILE A 274 -4.68 -7.24 -10.47
CA ILE A 274 -4.85 -6.28 -9.38
C ILE A 274 -4.76 -6.98 -8.02
N ALA A 275 -5.37 -8.16 -7.86
CA ALA A 275 -5.30 -8.93 -6.62
C ALA A 275 -3.86 -9.38 -6.31
N VAL A 276 -3.14 -9.90 -7.31
CA VAL A 276 -1.73 -10.29 -7.16
C VAL A 276 -0.85 -9.07 -6.84
N ALA A 277 -1.10 -7.93 -7.50
CA ALA A 277 -0.40 -6.68 -7.21
C ALA A 277 -0.64 -6.19 -5.78
N ALA A 278 -1.89 -6.24 -5.31
CA ALA A 278 -2.25 -5.85 -3.94
C ALA A 278 -1.58 -6.75 -2.89
N LEU A 279 -1.52 -8.06 -3.14
CA LEU A 279 -0.81 -9.01 -2.28
C LEU A 279 0.70 -8.74 -2.27
N ALA A 280 1.30 -8.47 -3.43
CA ALA A 280 2.72 -8.14 -3.54
C ALA A 280 3.07 -6.84 -2.79
N GLY A 281 2.28 -5.79 -2.98
CA GLY A 281 2.45 -4.51 -2.27
C GLY A 281 2.30 -4.66 -0.76
N SER A 282 1.29 -5.42 -0.31
CA SER A 282 1.07 -5.72 1.10
C SER A 282 2.21 -6.53 1.70
N ALA A 283 2.74 -7.51 0.95
CA ALA A 283 3.88 -8.32 1.38
C ALA A 283 5.16 -7.46 1.52
N LEU A 284 5.44 -6.59 0.55
CA LEU A 284 6.58 -5.67 0.60
C LEU A 284 6.47 -4.70 1.79
N TYR A 285 5.30 -4.09 1.97
CA TYR A 285 5.02 -3.22 3.12
C TYR A 285 5.19 -3.97 4.46
N GLY A 286 4.64 -5.19 4.54
CA GLY A 286 4.77 -6.05 5.72
C GLY A 286 6.21 -6.43 6.00
N LEU A 287 7.00 -6.76 4.98
CA LEU A 287 8.43 -7.06 5.10
C LEU A 287 9.20 -5.86 5.66
N ILE A 288 8.96 -4.66 5.12
CA ILE A 288 9.59 -3.42 5.62
C ILE A 288 9.19 -3.18 7.08
N THR A 289 7.93 -3.41 7.45
CA THR A 289 7.45 -3.26 8.83
C THR A 289 8.10 -4.28 9.78
N LEU A 290 8.33 -5.51 9.33
CA LEU A 290 9.05 -6.52 10.12
C LEU A 290 10.51 -6.12 10.34
N ILE A 291 11.19 -5.65 9.28
CA ILE A 291 12.57 -5.16 9.38
C ILE A 291 12.64 -3.93 10.31
N GLU A 292 11.69 -3.00 10.20
CA GLU A 292 11.60 -1.85 11.10
C GLU A 292 11.55 -2.27 12.56
N ARG A 293 10.64 -3.19 12.92
CA ARG A 293 10.50 -3.68 14.31
C ARG A 293 11.81 -4.26 14.83
N TRP A 294 12.53 -4.96 13.98
CA TRP A 294 13.80 -5.57 14.33
C TRP A 294 14.92 -4.53 14.48
N VAL A 295 14.96 -3.51 13.62
CA VAL A 295 15.99 -2.46 13.63
C VAL A 295 15.71 -1.39 14.67
N THR A 296 14.43 -1.10 14.99
CA THR A 296 14.03 0.00 15.89
C THR A 296 13.44 -0.49 17.21
N PHE A 297 13.83 -1.67 17.69
CA PHE A 297 13.27 -2.30 18.91
C PHE A 297 13.36 -1.43 20.16
N TRP A 298 14.31 -0.51 20.23
CA TRP A 298 14.50 0.42 21.36
C TRP A 298 13.54 1.61 21.35
N HIS A 299 12.91 1.91 20.20
CA HIS A 299 12.12 3.12 20.06
C HIS A 299 10.75 3.00 20.78
N PRO A 300 10.26 4.04 21.49
CA PRO A 300 8.99 3.98 22.22
C PRO A 300 7.78 3.60 21.39
N SER A 301 7.76 3.92 20.08
CA SER A 301 6.68 3.54 19.16
C SER A 301 6.50 2.04 18.97
N GLN A 302 7.45 1.21 19.39
CA GLN A 302 7.41 -0.25 19.29
C GLN A 302 7.01 -0.95 20.60
N ARG A 303 6.81 -0.19 21.68
CA ARG A 303 6.43 -0.72 22.99
C ARG A 303 4.91 -0.64 23.16
N HIS A 304 4.20 -1.59 22.49
CA HIS A 304 2.76 -1.82 22.72
C HIS A 304 2.50 -3.27 23.05
#